data_7ce0223b1eba70575bc3423a9f577cae
#
_entry.id   7ce0223b1eba70575bc3423a9f577cae
#
_cell.length_a   1.000
_cell.length_b   1.000
_cell.length_c   1.000
_cell.angle_alpha   90.00
_cell.angle_beta   90.00
_cell.angle_gamma   90.00
#
_symmetry.space_group_name_H-M   'P 1'
#
loop_
_entity.id
_entity.type
_entity.pdbx_description
1 polymer ?
#
loop_
_entity_poly.entity_id
_entity_poly.type
_entity_poly.pdbx_seq_one_letter_code
_entity_poly.pdbx_strand_id
1 'polypeptide(L)'
;VIVPASATTGPVIVSTILRSSNPVQFTVLEQPPAIPSYFAEGTTRSGFEEWLTLYNPLDVQVTATATYLIADAANRIRFYNVPAHARVNVYVNSEIGSEHDVSVSVTATERLYVERPMYFNYKNKWSGGHDTQAALDTSKTWYFAEGTTRAGFEEWLCLGNPGITDAKVNVTYIFSDGSSVTLPYTVPAFKRYTVDVNSTIGPEMDVALKVDSDQPLVAERPMYFNYRSKWNDGSITLGATAPATTWYFAEGTTRSNFDEWLCLANPGTEDAKVXIIYHKAGAADSDQYIDVPAARRRTIDVNAVLGPEVDVAMKIDSDKAIIAERPMYFNYQNKWNGGHDSIGVNSTATNWYFAEGTTRPGFEEWLCLLNPGDINATVSVKYTFQDANTQQQDLVLMPGQRFSIFVNQVVGPGKDVAVKIESDQGIIAERSMYFSYHDAWDGGSNAMGCVPPSN
;
A
#
# COMPACT_ATOMS: atom_id res chain seq x y z
N VAL A 1 -12.17 -25.46 13.83
CA VAL A 1 -12.09 -24.98 15.22
C VAL A 1 -10.89 -24.03 15.29
N ILE A 2 -11.13 -22.80 15.79
CA ILE A 2 -10.06 -21.85 16.01
C ILE A 2 -9.57 -22.05 17.45
N VAL A 3 -8.27 -22.24 17.60
CA VAL A 3 -7.66 -22.41 18.92
C VAL A 3 -7.29 -21.00 19.43
N PRO A 4 -7.82 -20.58 20.57
CA PRO A 4 -7.48 -19.25 21.11
C PRO A 4 -5.99 -19.13 21.43
N ALA A 5 -5.46 -17.92 21.34
CA ALA A 5 -4.06 -17.64 21.68
C ALA A 5 -3.75 -17.98 23.14
N SER A 6 -4.78 -17.96 24.00
CA SER A 6 -4.64 -18.28 25.42
C SER A 6 -4.84 -19.76 25.73
N ALA A 7 -5.00 -20.63 24.72
CA ALA A 7 -5.21 -22.05 24.96
C ALA A 7 -4.00 -22.67 25.65
N THR A 8 -4.27 -23.59 26.54
CA THR A 8 -3.22 -24.35 27.22
C THR A 8 -3.40 -25.84 26.93
N THR A 9 -2.32 -26.60 27.06
CA THR A 9 -2.36 -28.04 26.91
C THR A 9 -3.30 -28.64 27.95
N GLY A 10 -4.17 -29.57 27.54
CA GLY A 10 -5.11 -30.22 28.45
C GLY A 10 -6.07 -31.12 27.70
N PRO A 11 -6.96 -31.76 28.44
CA PRO A 11 -7.94 -32.65 27.81
C PRO A 11 -9.06 -31.86 27.14
N VAL A 12 -9.48 -32.33 25.97
CA VAL A 12 -10.68 -31.83 25.29
C VAL A 12 -11.79 -32.89 25.45
N ILE A 13 -12.93 -32.42 25.90
CA ILE A 13 -14.12 -33.25 26.08
C ILE A 13 -15.25 -32.60 25.31
N VAL A 14 -15.96 -33.38 24.50
CA VAL A 14 -17.16 -32.92 23.80
C VAL A 14 -18.36 -33.39 24.59
N SER A 15 -19.22 -32.45 25.00
CA SER A 15 -20.39 -32.77 25.81
C SER A 15 -21.67 -32.37 25.09
N THR A 16 -22.70 -33.16 25.26
CA THR A 16 -24.09 -32.80 24.93
C THR A 16 -24.87 -32.74 26.22
N ILE A 17 -26.15 -32.46 26.15
CA ILE A 17 -27.01 -32.43 27.32
C ILE A 17 -26.99 -33.76 28.07
N LEU A 18 -26.84 -34.86 27.33
CA LEU A 18 -26.98 -36.19 27.90
C LEU A 18 -25.66 -36.98 28.03
N ARG A 19 -24.63 -36.61 27.32
CA ARG A 19 -23.38 -37.40 27.28
C ARG A 19 -22.16 -36.51 27.07
N SER A 20 -21.02 -37.01 27.56
CA SER A 20 -19.71 -36.43 27.28
C SER A 20 -18.82 -37.53 26.68
N SER A 21 -17.92 -37.10 25.81
CA SER A 21 -16.91 -38.04 25.27
C SER A 21 -15.85 -38.38 26.31
N ASN A 22 -15.10 -39.41 26.04
CA ASN A 22 -13.83 -39.60 26.74
C ASN A 22 -12.91 -38.41 26.46
N PRO A 23 -12.10 -37.97 27.39
CA PRO A 23 -11.13 -36.93 27.15
C PRO A 23 -10.06 -37.34 26.15
N VAL A 24 -9.69 -36.44 25.27
CA VAL A 24 -8.56 -36.63 24.37
C VAL A 24 -7.56 -35.52 24.67
N GLN A 25 -6.32 -35.87 24.92
CA GLN A 25 -5.30 -34.88 25.26
C GLN A 25 -5.05 -33.98 24.06
N PHE A 26 -5.20 -32.69 24.29
CA PHE A 26 -4.89 -31.66 23.33
C PHE A 26 -3.59 -30.98 23.79
N THR A 27 -2.59 -30.98 22.93
CA THR A 27 -1.28 -30.39 23.24
C THR A 27 -1.12 -29.09 22.51
N VAL A 28 -0.89 -28.04 23.25
CA VAL A 28 -0.54 -26.72 22.65
C VAL A 28 0.98 -26.71 22.50
N LEU A 29 1.43 -26.73 21.28
CA LEU A 29 2.85 -26.59 20.97
C LEU A 29 3.23 -25.12 20.95
N GLU A 30 4.37 -24.80 21.52
CA GLU A 30 4.94 -23.46 21.36
C GLU A 30 5.20 -23.25 19.88
N GLN A 31 4.58 -22.22 19.32
CA GLN A 31 4.82 -21.83 17.93
C GLN A 31 5.77 -20.66 17.92
N PRO A 32 6.69 -20.59 16.98
CA PRO A 32 7.49 -19.38 16.82
C PRO A 32 6.54 -18.21 16.55
N PRO A 33 6.92 -17.00 16.93
CA PRO A 33 6.07 -15.84 16.67
C PRO A 33 5.69 -15.77 15.19
N ALA A 34 4.41 -15.64 14.91
CA ALA A 34 3.93 -15.51 13.54
C ALA A 34 4.18 -14.08 13.07
N ILE A 35 4.89 -13.93 11.96
CA ILE A 35 5.25 -12.61 11.39
C ILE A 35 4.17 -12.25 10.39
N PRO A 36 3.45 -11.14 10.61
CA PRO A 36 2.26 -10.86 9.82
C PRO A 36 2.49 -9.93 8.64
N SER A 37 1.55 -9.99 7.70
CA SER A 37 1.33 -9.04 6.62
C SER A 37 -0.17 -8.94 6.42
N TYR A 38 -0.71 -7.73 6.33
CA TYR A 38 -2.16 -7.51 6.33
C TYR A 38 -2.61 -6.63 5.17
N PHE A 39 -3.81 -6.92 4.64
CA PHE A 39 -4.52 -6.07 3.68
C PHE A 39 -5.97 -5.93 4.15
N ALA A 40 -6.46 -4.70 4.22
CA ALA A 40 -7.85 -4.44 4.58
C ALA A 40 -8.77 -4.56 3.37
N GLU A 41 -8.28 -4.16 2.20
CA GLU A 41 -9.08 -4.20 0.96
C GLU A 41 -8.78 -5.46 0.17
N GLY A 42 -9.76 -5.89 -0.60
CA GLY A 42 -9.67 -6.96 -1.58
C GLY A 42 -11.07 -7.31 -2.06
N THR A 43 -11.17 -7.75 -3.32
CA THR A 43 -12.47 -8.14 -3.86
C THR A 43 -12.30 -9.10 -5.04
N THR A 44 -13.17 -10.10 -5.06
CA THR A 44 -13.25 -11.04 -6.17
C THR A 44 -14.57 -10.86 -6.96
N ARG A 45 -15.19 -9.69 -6.83
CA ARG A 45 -16.43 -9.38 -7.57
C ARG A 45 -16.16 -9.40 -9.07
N SER A 46 -17.22 -9.61 -9.83
CA SER A 46 -17.15 -9.56 -11.29
C SER A 46 -16.42 -8.27 -11.74
N GLY A 47 -15.47 -8.41 -12.66
CA GLY A 47 -14.65 -7.30 -13.12
C GLY A 47 -13.43 -7.03 -12.28
N PHE A 48 -13.11 -7.89 -11.31
CA PHE A 48 -11.91 -7.76 -10.48
C PHE A 48 -11.10 -9.04 -10.53
N GLU A 49 -9.79 -8.90 -10.63
CA GLU A 49 -8.82 -9.99 -10.47
C GLU A 49 -7.84 -9.60 -9.39
N GLU A 50 -7.88 -10.32 -8.27
CA GLU A 50 -7.02 -10.05 -7.12
C GLU A 50 -5.96 -11.12 -6.99
N TRP A 51 -4.74 -10.67 -6.72
CA TRP A 51 -3.58 -11.54 -6.54
C TRP A 51 -2.88 -11.20 -5.24
N LEU A 52 -2.14 -12.17 -4.70
CA LEU A 52 -1.11 -11.95 -3.69
C LEU A 52 0.20 -12.42 -4.28
N THR A 53 1.23 -11.61 -4.13
CA THR A 53 2.59 -11.99 -4.50
C THR A 53 3.42 -12.09 -3.23
N LEU A 54 3.95 -13.29 -2.97
CA LEU A 54 4.77 -13.56 -1.78
C LEU A 54 6.22 -13.76 -2.21
N TYR A 55 7.13 -12.99 -1.63
CA TYR A 55 8.55 -13.04 -1.95
C TYR A 55 9.33 -13.49 -0.72
N ASN A 56 10.16 -14.53 -0.90
CA ASN A 56 11.03 -15.09 0.13
C ASN A 56 12.50 -14.85 -0.28
N PRO A 57 13.18 -13.86 0.32
CA PRO A 57 14.60 -13.64 0.00
C PRO A 57 15.56 -14.51 0.82
N LEU A 58 15.04 -15.38 1.69
CA LEU A 58 15.87 -16.17 2.62
C LEU A 58 16.40 -17.45 1.98
N ASP A 59 17.37 -18.07 2.65
CA ASP A 59 18.00 -19.32 2.23
C ASP A 59 17.17 -20.56 2.56
N VAL A 60 15.99 -20.38 3.18
CA VAL A 60 15.13 -21.49 3.62
C VAL A 60 13.73 -21.30 3.06
N GLN A 61 13.04 -22.41 2.84
CA GLN A 61 11.62 -22.36 2.47
C GLN A 61 10.80 -21.83 3.64
N VAL A 62 9.81 -21.02 3.36
CA VAL A 62 8.88 -20.46 4.36
C VAL A 62 7.47 -20.89 4.00
N THR A 63 6.70 -21.34 4.99
CA THR A 63 5.27 -21.59 4.82
C THR A 63 4.49 -20.41 5.35
N ALA A 64 3.63 -19.87 4.49
CA ALA A 64 2.71 -18.78 4.84
C ALA A 64 1.32 -19.35 5.09
N THR A 65 0.64 -18.82 6.10
CA THR A 65 -0.77 -19.10 6.37
C THR A 65 -1.56 -17.83 6.03
N ALA A 66 -2.43 -17.92 5.03
CA ALA A 66 -3.30 -16.81 4.66
C ALA A 66 -4.69 -17.06 5.23
N THR A 67 -5.19 -16.12 6.01
CA THR A 67 -6.56 -16.11 6.51
C THR A 67 -7.33 -15.06 5.73
N TYR A 68 -8.29 -15.48 4.96
CA TYR A 68 -9.16 -14.62 4.16
C TYR A 68 -10.39 -14.30 4.99
N LEU A 69 -10.52 -13.02 5.39
CA LEU A 69 -11.64 -12.52 6.20
C LEU A 69 -12.73 -12.06 5.22
N ILE A 70 -13.66 -12.96 4.93
CA ILE A 70 -14.67 -12.74 3.88
C ILE A 70 -15.88 -12.04 4.48
N ALA A 71 -16.27 -10.91 3.88
CA ALA A 71 -17.31 -10.05 4.45
C ALA A 71 -18.64 -10.78 4.63
N ASP A 72 -19.04 -11.54 3.62
CA ASP A 72 -20.39 -12.12 3.52
C ASP A 72 -20.43 -13.65 3.63
N ALA A 73 -19.32 -14.27 4.01
CA ALA A 73 -19.23 -15.73 4.07
C ALA A 73 -18.28 -16.16 5.19
N ALA A 74 -18.13 -17.46 5.38
CA ALA A 74 -17.18 -17.99 6.33
C ALA A 74 -15.76 -17.72 5.86
N ASN A 75 -14.90 -17.34 6.79
CA ASN A 75 -13.48 -17.11 6.48
C ASN A 75 -12.83 -18.38 5.97
N ARG A 76 -11.76 -18.23 5.21
CA ARG A 76 -11.00 -19.36 4.66
C ARG A 76 -9.54 -19.25 5.04
N ILE A 77 -8.91 -20.40 5.24
CA ILE A 77 -7.48 -20.50 5.57
C ILE A 77 -6.81 -21.32 4.46
N ARG A 78 -5.67 -20.82 3.98
CA ARG A 78 -4.86 -21.47 2.96
C ARG A 78 -3.40 -21.44 3.38
N PHE A 79 -2.64 -22.42 2.92
CA PHE A 79 -1.22 -22.54 3.22
C PHE A 79 -0.43 -22.48 1.91
N TYR A 80 0.64 -21.69 1.90
CA TYR A 80 1.47 -21.53 0.71
C TYR A 80 2.93 -21.76 1.08
N ASN A 81 3.60 -22.63 0.33
CA ASN A 81 5.04 -22.83 0.48
C ASN A 81 5.76 -21.90 -0.47
N VAL A 82 6.64 -21.07 0.07
CA VAL A 82 7.44 -20.14 -0.71
C VAL A 82 8.89 -20.64 -0.64
N PRO A 83 9.42 -21.23 -1.72
CA PRO A 83 10.79 -21.74 -1.69
C PRO A 83 11.81 -20.66 -1.40
N ALA A 84 13.01 -21.08 -0.97
CA ALA A 84 14.12 -20.15 -0.77
C ALA A 84 14.40 -19.36 -2.05
N HIS A 85 14.66 -18.06 -1.89
CA HIS A 85 15.00 -17.16 -3.00
C HIS A 85 13.98 -17.18 -4.13
N ALA A 86 12.69 -17.22 -3.79
CA ALA A 86 11.63 -17.34 -4.80
C ALA A 86 10.45 -16.43 -4.49
N ARG A 87 9.64 -16.24 -5.52
CA ARG A 87 8.34 -15.57 -5.36
C ARG A 87 7.24 -16.53 -5.82
N VAL A 88 6.05 -16.37 -5.22
CA VAL A 88 4.87 -17.19 -5.53
C VAL A 88 3.70 -16.23 -5.72
N ASN A 89 2.94 -16.45 -6.79
CA ASN A 89 1.70 -15.70 -7.05
C ASN A 89 0.51 -16.55 -6.66
N VAL A 90 -0.46 -15.94 -5.98
CA VAL A 90 -1.71 -16.57 -5.56
C VAL A 90 -2.85 -15.81 -6.22
N TYR A 91 -3.69 -16.51 -6.97
CA TYR A 91 -4.89 -15.93 -7.58
C TYR A 91 -6.05 -16.04 -6.59
N VAL A 92 -6.36 -14.93 -5.91
CA VAL A 92 -7.30 -14.94 -4.79
C VAL A 92 -8.69 -15.38 -5.24
N ASN A 93 -9.12 -14.98 -6.47
CA ASN A 93 -10.43 -15.37 -7.00
C ASN A 93 -10.60 -16.89 -7.02
N SER A 94 -9.55 -17.66 -7.29
CA SER A 94 -9.65 -19.12 -7.27
C SER A 94 -9.60 -19.70 -5.86
N GLU A 95 -9.01 -18.96 -4.90
CA GLU A 95 -8.88 -19.45 -3.52
C GLU A 95 -10.19 -19.33 -2.74
N ILE A 96 -10.93 -18.26 -2.95
CA ILE A 96 -12.13 -18.00 -2.16
C ILE A 96 -13.42 -18.00 -2.98
N GLY A 97 -13.32 -18.01 -4.33
CA GLY A 97 -14.48 -17.90 -5.21
C GLY A 97 -14.79 -16.46 -5.58
N SER A 98 -15.77 -16.28 -6.44
CA SER A 98 -16.18 -14.98 -6.94
C SER A 98 -17.19 -14.30 -6.03
N GLU A 99 -17.35 -12.98 -6.24
CA GLU A 99 -18.38 -12.14 -5.60
C GLU A 99 -18.19 -11.95 -4.11
N HIS A 100 -16.95 -11.86 -3.66
CA HIS A 100 -16.63 -11.61 -2.23
C HIS A 100 -15.79 -10.35 -2.06
N ASP A 101 -16.07 -9.61 -1.00
CA ASP A 101 -15.16 -8.59 -0.48
C ASP A 101 -14.36 -9.24 0.65
N VAL A 102 -13.06 -9.01 0.69
CA VAL A 102 -12.16 -9.78 1.54
C VAL A 102 -11.04 -8.89 2.09
N SER A 103 -10.66 -9.14 3.35
CA SER A 103 -9.38 -8.68 3.92
C SER A 103 -8.50 -9.92 4.09
N VAL A 104 -7.19 -9.74 4.07
CA VAL A 104 -6.27 -10.88 4.15
C VAL A 104 -5.26 -10.66 5.27
N SER A 105 -5.06 -11.69 6.09
CA SER A 105 -3.98 -11.75 7.05
C SER A 105 -3.06 -12.90 6.63
N VAL A 106 -1.81 -12.59 6.31
CA VAL A 106 -0.80 -13.60 5.96
C VAL A 106 0.18 -13.65 7.12
N THR A 107 0.39 -14.83 7.71
CA THR A 107 1.39 -15.00 8.77
C THR A 107 2.39 -16.07 8.35
N ALA A 108 3.63 -15.90 8.79
CA ALA A 108 4.70 -16.84 8.48
C ALA A 108 5.70 -16.88 9.62
N THR A 109 6.52 -17.96 9.68
CA THR A 109 7.53 -18.10 10.73
C THR A 109 8.76 -17.22 10.48
N GLU A 110 8.93 -16.76 9.24
CA GLU A 110 10.01 -15.85 8.85
C GLU A 110 9.40 -14.74 8.01
N ARG A 111 10.09 -13.60 7.89
CA ARG A 111 9.59 -12.46 7.12
C ARG A 111 9.48 -12.81 5.63
N LEU A 112 8.26 -12.78 5.12
CA LEU A 112 7.98 -12.73 3.69
C LEU A 112 7.57 -11.30 3.33
N TYR A 113 7.80 -10.92 2.09
CA TYR A 113 7.34 -9.63 1.57
C TYR A 113 6.14 -9.91 0.70
N VAL A 114 5.03 -9.22 0.99
CA VAL A 114 3.74 -9.54 0.35
C VAL A 114 3.17 -8.27 -0.24
N GLU A 115 2.76 -8.36 -1.51
CA GLU A 115 2.05 -7.29 -2.20
C GLU A 115 0.75 -7.84 -2.75
N ARG A 116 -0.22 -6.94 -2.97
CA ARG A 116 -1.53 -7.32 -3.50
C ARG A 116 -1.80 -6.55 -4.79
N PRO A 117 -1.46 -7.12 -5.95
CA PRO A 117 -1.92 -6.55 -7.22
C PRO A 117 -3.41 -6.83 -7.41
N MET A 118 -4.12 -5.86 -7.94
CA MET A 118 -5.54 -6.01 -8.27
C MET A 118 -5.80 -5.26 -9.57
N TYR A 119 -6.43 -5.95 -10.52
CA TYR A 119 -6.78 -5.41 -11.83
C TYR A 119 -8.29 -5.42 -11.96
N PHE A 120 -8.86 -4.42 -12.63
CA PHE A 120 -10.31 -4.28 -12.61
C PHE A 120 -10.88 -3.51 -13.79
N ASN A 121 -12.18 -3.70 -13.96
CA ASN A 121 -13.05 -2.81 -14.73
C ASN A 121 -14.21 -2.44 -13.80
N TYR A 122 -14.00 -1.42 -13.00
CA TYR A 122 -14.89 -1.00 -11.92
C TYR A 122 -16.24 -0.58 -12.48
N LYS A 123 -17.31 -1.29 -12.06
CA LYS A 123 -18.68 -1.05 -12.49
C LYS A 123 -18.81 -1.04 -14.03
N ASN A 124 -17.95 -1.75 -14.75
CA ASN A 124 -17.91 -1.80 -16.22
C ASN A 124 -17.72 -0.43 -16.86
N LYS A 125 -17.04 0.50 -16.15
CA LYS A 125 -16.83 1.84 -16.71
C LYS A 125 -15.43 2.40 -16.51
N TRP A 126 -14.74 2.03 -15.44
CA TRP A 126 -13.39 2.55 -15.18
C TRP A 126 -12.43 1.38 -15.00
N SER A 127 -11.62 1.14 -16.02
CA SER A 127 -10.62 0.08 -15.97
C SER A 127 -9.34 0.62 -15.33
N GLY A 128 -8.57 -0.27 -14.73
CA GLY A 128 -7.32 0.07 -14.11
C GLY A 128 -6.75 -1.08 -13.30
N GLY A 129 -5.84 -0.73 -12.44
CA GLY A 129 -5.26 -1.67 -11.51
C GLY A 129 -4.31 -0.96 -10.56
N HIS A 130 -3.99 -1.61 -9.47
CA HIS A 130 -3.05 -1.08 -8.51
C HIS A 130 -2.32 -2.22 -7.81
N ASP A 131 -1.27 -1.86 -7.12
CA ASP A 131 -0.50 -2.79 -6.31
C ASP A 131 -0.11 -2.08 -5.02
N THR A 132 -0.25 -2.77 -3.89
CA THR A 132 -0.03 -2.20 -2.57
C THR A 132 0.81 -3.15 -1.73
N GLN A 133 1.79 -2.60 -1.01
CA GLN A 133 2.52 -3.33 0.02
C GLN A 133 1.60 -3.65 1.19
N ALA A 134 1.82 -4.79 1.82
CA ALA A 134 1.09 -5.16 3.02
C ALA A 134 1.44 -4.24 4.19
N ALA A 135 0.48 -4.04 5.09
CA ALA A 135 0.78 -3.51 6.41
C ALA A 135 1.54 -4.57 7.20
N LEU A 136 2.63 -4.19 7.86
CA LEU A 136 3.44 -5.15 8.62
C LEU A 136 2.94 -5.33 10.04
N ASP A 137 1.98 -4.49 10.47
CA ASP A 137 1.36 -4.59 11.78
C ASP A 137 -0.02 -3.96 11.73
N THR A 138 -0.82 -4.23 12.72
CA THR A 138 -2.09 -3.54 12.94
C THR A 138 -1.85 -2.28 13.76
N SER A 139 -2.81 -1.35 13.71
CA SER A 139 -2.71 -0.13 14.50
C SER A 139 -4.10 0.29 14.97
N LYS A 140 -4.14 1.05 16.07
CA LYS A 140 -5.39 1.68 16.55
C LYS A 140 -5.65 3.02 15.87
N THR A 141 -4.68 3.56 15.14
CA THR A 141 -4.84 4.83 14.43
C THR A 141 -4.36 4.69 12.99
N TRP A 142 -5.09 5.32 12.07
CA TRP A 142 -4.72 5.39 10.65
C TRP A 142 -5.10 6.76 10.11
N TYR A 143 -4.31 7.26 9.15
CA TYR A 143 -4.49 8.59 8.59
C TYR A 143 -4.35 8.55 7.09
N PHE A 144 -5.17 9.36 6.40
CA PHE A 144 -5.10 9.59 4.95
C PHE A 144 -5.21 11.08 4.70
N ALA A 145 -4.25 11.65 3.98
CA ALA A 145 -4.27 13.08 3.68
C ALA A 145 -5.11 13.41 2.45
N GLU A 146 -5.17 12.47 1.51
CA GLU A 146 -5.95 12.66 0.28
C GLU A 146 -7.30 11.97 0.39
N GLY A 147 -8.26 12.48 -0.36
CA GLY A 147 -9.59 11.93 -0.51
C GLY A 147 -10.50 12.95 -1.19
N THR A 148 -11.41 12.47 -2.02
CA THR A 148 -12.34 13.36 -2.69
C THR A 148 -13.60 12.63 -3.14
N THR A 149 -14.74 13.32 -2.97
CA THR A 149 -16.03 12.84 -3.48
C THR A 149 -16.51 13.69 -4.64
N ARG A 150 -15.59 14.41 -5.32
CA ARG A 150 -15.93 15.23 -6.51
C ARG A 150 -16.48 14.34 -7.61
N ALA A 151 -17.22 14.93 -8.52
CA ALA A 151 -17.75 14.21 -9.69
C ALA A 151 -16.61 13.46 -10.38
N GLY A 152 -16.84 12.18 -10.71
CA GLY A 152 -15.81 11.30 -11.31
C GLY A 152 -14.93 10.59 -10.30
N PHE A 153 -15.23 10.67 -9.01
CA PHE A 153 -14.49 9.96 -7.95
C PHE A 153 -15.45 9.18 -7.07
N GLU A 154 -15.07 7.95 -6.74
CA GLU A 154 -15.77 7.14 -5.75
C GLU A 154 -14.74 6.69 -4.73
N GLU A 155 -14.88 7.16 -3.50
CA GLU A 155 -13.96 6.92 -2.41
C GLU A 155 -14.56 5.97 -1.39
N TRP A 156 -13.76 5.02 -0.95
CA TRP A 156 -14.13 4.01 0.03
C TRP A 156 -13.10 4.00 1.14
N LEU A 157 -13.50 3.53 2.32
CA LEU A 157 -12.57 3.23 3.42
C LEU A 157 -12.82 1.80 3.84
N CYS A 158 -11.78 0.97 3.78
CA CYS A 158 -11.85 -0.45 4.13
C CYS A 158 -11.12 -0.68 5.45
N LEU A 159 -11.81 -1.29 6.40
CA LEU A 159 -11.29 -1.59 7.74
C LEU A 159 -11.29 -3.10 7.91
N GLY A 160 -10.12 -3.69 8.15
CA GLY A 160 -9.98 -5.12 8.38
C GLY A 160 -9.60 -5.39 9.82
N ASN A 161 -10.38 -6.22 10.50
CA ASN A 161 -10.16 -6.56 11.91
C ASN A 161 -9.71 -8.02 12.01
N PRO A 162 -8.38 -8.28 12.06
CA PRO A 162 -7.91 -9.65 12.22
C PRO A 162 -7.95 -10.15 13.66
N GLY A 163 -8.38 -9.29 14.61
CA GLY A 163 -8.40 -9.61 16.03
C GLY A 163 -9.64 -10.39 16.44
N ILE A 164 -9.63 -10.84 17.71
CA ILE A 164 -10.66 -11.70 18.28
C ILE A 164 -11.78 -10.92 18.98
N THR A 165 -11.70 -9.58 18.95
CA THR A 165 -12.65 -8.70 19.61
C THR A 165 -13.19 -7.70 18.60
N ASP A 166 -14.48 -7.42 18.64
CA ASP A 166 -15.07 -6.37 17.79
C ASP A 166 -14.35 -5.04 18.05
N ALA A 167 -14.05 -4.31 17.00
CA ALA A 167 -13.40 -3.01 17.10
C ALA A 167 -14.44 -1.89 17.01
N LYS A 168 -14.42 -0.99 18.00
CA LYS A 168 -15.22 0.23 17.96
C LYS A 168 -14.35 1.32 17.37
N VAL A 169 -14.80 1.87 16.26
CA VAL A 169 -13.99 2.76 15.43
C VAL A 169 -14.69 4.10 15.26
N ASN A 170 -13.95 5.19 15.45
CA ASN A 170 -14.41 6.54 15.09
C ASN A 170 -13.62 7.00 13.88
N VAL A 171 -14.33 7.40 12.83
CA VAL A 171 -13.69 7.97 11.64
C VAL A 171 -13.99 9.46 11.63
N THR A 172 -12.95 10.28 11.64
CA THR A 172 -13.06 11.73 11.55
C THR A 172 -12.75 12.15 10.11
N TYR A 173 -13.71 12.80 9.50
CA TYR A 173 -13.64 13.36 8.15
C TYR A 173 -13.27 14.84 8.30
N ILE A 174 -12.09 15.22 7.78
CA ILE A 174 -11.54 16.58 7.93
C ILE A 174 -11.60 17.26 6.58
N PHE A 175 -12.36 18.34 6.48
CA PHE A 175 -12.61 19.01 5.20
C PHE A 175 -11.63 20.16 4.96
N SER A 176 -11.55 20.62 3.69
CA SER A 176 -10.62 21.67 3.29
C SER A 176 -10.87 23.00 4.01
N ASP A 177 -12.12 23.26 4.41
CA ASP A 177 -12.48 24.51 5.11
C ASP A 177 -12.16 24.46 6.61
N GLY A 178 -11.67 23.32 7.11
CA GLY A 178 -11.32 23.14 8.51
C GLY A 178 -12.45 22.58 9.38
N SER A 179 -13.64 22.39 8.80
CA SER A 179 -14.71 21.68 9.52
C SER A 179 -14.43 20.19 9.52
N SER A 180 -15.07 19.48 10.44
CA SER A 180 -14.92 18.01 10.51
C SER A 180 -16.19 17.38 11.06
N VAL A 181 -16.33 16.10 10.78
CA VAL A 181 -17.40 15.27 11.39
C VAL A 181 -16.78 13.93 11.77
N THR A 182 -17.19 13.42 12.94
CA THR A 182 -16.71 12.11 13.43
C THR A 182 -17.89 11.16 13.52
N LEU A 183 -17.77 9.99 12.91
CA LEU A 183 -18.84 8.99 12.87
C LEU A 183 -18.33 7.66 13.40
N PRO A 184 -19.18 6.94 14.19
CA PRO A 184 -18.80 5.66 14.78
C PRO A 184 -19.12 4.48 13.86
N TYR A 185 -18.29 3.46 13.91
CA TYR A 185 -18.48 2.19 13.21
C TYR A 185 -18.08 1.04 14.12
N THR A 186 -18.56 -0.16 13.81
CA THR A 186 -18.12 -1.38 14.49
C THR A 186 -17.60 -2.35 13.42
N VAL A 187 -16.38 -2.84 13.59
CA VAL A 187 -15.80 -3.85 12.72
C VAL A 187 -15.75 -5.17 13.49
N PRO A 188 -16.60 -6.16 13.13
CA PRO A 188 -16.64 -7.39 13.92
C PRO A 188 -15.31 -8.12 13.91
N ALA A 189 -15.09 -8.92 14.96
CA ALA A 189 -13.91 -9.75 15.09
C ALA A 189 -13.78 -10.67 13.87
N PHE A 190 -12.56 -10.79 13.32
CA PHE A 190 -12.25 -11.62 12.15
C PHE A 190 -13.07 -11.25 10.91
N LYS A 191 -13.41 -9.96 10.76
CA LYS A 191 -14.18 -9.49 9.59
C LYS A 191 -13.64 -8.17 9.09
N ARG A 192 -14.26 -7.69 8.02
CA ARG A 192 -13.98 -6.36 7.45
C ARG A 192 -15.26 -5.54 7.44
N TYR A 193 -15.09 -4.23 7.31
CA TYR A 193 -16.17 -3.28 7.14
C TYR A 193 -15.75 -2.25 6.09
N THR A 194 -16.65 -1.92 5.17
CA THR A 194 -16.39 -0.96 4.11
C THR A 194 -17.31 0.25 4.29
N VAL A 195 -16.72 1.45 4.26
CA VAL A 195 -17.45 2.72 4.32
C VAL A 195 -17.50 3.31 2.92
N ASP A 196 -18.71 3.63 2.45
CA ASP A 196 -18.90 4.42 1.21
C ASP A 196 -18.78 5.89 1.60
N VAL A 197 -17.62 6.49 1.32
CA VAL A 197 -17.35 7.86 1.75
C VAL A 197 -18.27 8.83 1.02
N ASN A 198 -18.50 8.65 -0.29
CA ASN A 198 -19.38 9.53 -1.06
C ASN A 198 -20.79 9.59 -0.45
N SER A 199 -21.35 8.42 -0.07
CA SER A 199 -22.67 8.37 0.55
C SER A 199 -22.69 8.98 1.94
N THR A 200 -21.56 8.88 2.64
CA THR A 200 -21.46 9.32 4.05
C THR A 200 -21.37 10.84 4.18
N ILE A 201 -20.49 11.48 3.37
CA ILE A 201 -20.24 12.92 3.53
C ILE A 201 -20.83 13.77 2.42
N GLY A 202 -21.37 13.14 1.35
CA GLY A 202 -21.96 13.84 0.22
C GLY A 202 -20.94 14.18 -0.85
N PRO A 203 -21.42 14.75 -1.97
CA PRO A 203 -20.57 15.02 -3.13
C PRO A 203 -19.75 16.31 -2.98
N GLU A 204 -18.73 16.45 -3.84
CA GLU A 204 -17.93 17.65 -4.02
C GLU A 204 -17.13 18.05 -2.79
N MET A 205 -16.69 17.07 -2.00
CA MET A 205 -15.86 17.30 -0.82
C MET A 205 -14.44 16.81 -1.07
N ASP A 206 -13.44 17.62 -0.69
CA ASP A 206 -12.07 17.15 -0.52
C ASP A 206 -11.88 16.86 0.97
N VAL A 207 -11.34 15.71 1.31
CA VAL A 207 -11.39 15.21 2.67
C VAL A 207 -10.11 14.47 3.04
N ALA A 208 -9.64 14.67 4.27
CA ALA A 208 -8.65 13.80 4.89
C ALA A 208 -9.37 12.96 5.94
N LEU A 209 -8.85 11.77 6.20
CA LEU A 209 -9.46 10.83 7.14
C LEU A 209 -8.53 10.54 8.31
N LYS A 210 -9.11 10.47 9.50
CA LYS A 210 -8.44 9.93 10.67
C LYS A 210 -9.31 8.81 11.23
N VAL A 211 -8.70 7.65 11.43
CA VAL A 211 -9.36 6.47 12.00
C VAL A 211 -8.82 6.26 13.41
N ASP A 212 -9.69 6.23 14.42
CA ASP A 212 -9.34 5.90 15.80
C ASP A 212 -10.13 4.66 16.23
N SER A 213 -9.45 3.63 16.71
CA SER A 213 -10.07 2.35 17.07
C SER A 213 -9.67 1.92 18.47
N ASP A 214 -10.58 1.26 19.19
CA ASP A 214 -10.25 0.71 20.51
C ASP A 214 -9.46 -0.61 20.38
N GLN A 215 -9.50 -1.27 19.19
CA GLN A 215 -8.75 -2.49 18.92
C GLN A 215 -7.84 -2.26 17.72
N PRO A 216 -6.66 -2.88 17.67
CA PRO A 216 -5.80 -2.76 16.49
C PRO A 216 -6.47 -3.37 15.26
N LEU A 217 -6.40 -2.66 14.13
CA LEU A 217 -6.96 -3.12 12.85
C LEU A 217 -6.08 -2.59 11.72
N VAL A 218 -6.51 -2.81 10.47
CA VAL A 218 -5.82 -2.31 9.29
C VAL A 218 -6.79 -1.47 8.47
N ALA A 219 -6.30 -0.36 7.91
CA ALA A 219 -7.14 0.54 7.11
C ALA A 219 -6.49 0.83 5.77
N GLU A 220 -7.28 0.70 4.71
CA GLU A 220 -6.90 1.08 3.35
C GLU A 220 -8.01 1.93 2.75
N ARG A 221 -7.63 2.84 1.84
CA ARG A 221 -8.59 3.74 1.20
C ARG A 221 -8.56 3.53 -0.31
N PRO A 222 -9.51 2.80 -0.87
CA PRO A 222 -9.70 2.72 -2.32
C PRO A 222 -10.33 3.99 -2.87
N MET A 223 -9.87 4.41 -4.03
CA MET A 223 -10.48 5.50 -4.79
C MET A 223 -10.51 5.08 -6.26
N TYR A 224 -11.71 5.08 -6.85
CA TYR A 224 -11.89 4.78 -8.28
C TYR A 224 -12.29 6.07 -8.96
N PHE A 225 -11.79 6.30 -10.18
CA PHE A 225 -11.97 7.63 -10.77
C PHE A 225 -11.93 7.65 -12.28
N ASN A 226 -12.47 8.73 -12.80
CA ASN A 226 -12.26 9.20 -14.16
C ASN A 226 -11.83 10.67 -14.05
N TYR A 227 -10.53 10.86 -13.87
CA TYR A 227 -9.92 12.16 -13.60
C TYR A 227 -10.14 13.10 -14.78
N ARG A 228 -10.77 14.25 -14.50
CA ARG A 228 -11.09 15.29 -15.50
C ARG A 228 -11.84 14.72 -16.71
N SER A 229 -12.62 13.66 -16.48
CA SER A 229 -13.43 12.98 -17.52
C SER A 229 -12.58 12.42 -18.66
N LYS A 230 -11.30 12.08 -18.39
CA LYS A 230 -10.43 11.55 -19.45
C LYS A 230 -9.50 10.42 -19.02
N TRP A 231 -9.09 10.34 -17.77
CA TRP A 231 -8.12 9.31 -17.35
C TRP A 231 -8.73 8.44 -16.23
N ASN A 232 -9.01 7.20 -16.55
CA ASN A 232 -9.62 6.24 -15.60
C ASN A 232 -8.57 5.43 -14.87
N ASP A 233 -8.84 5.10 -13.64
CA ASP A 233 -8.12 4.08 -12.89
C ASP A 233 -8.76 3.95 -11.52
N GLY A 234 -8.04 3.31 -10.61
CA GLY A 234 -8.31 3.32 -9.20
C GLY A 234 -7.03 3.05 -8.46
N SER A 235 -6.97 3.54 -7.24
CA SER A 235 -5.80 3.37 -6.38
C SER A 235 -6.26 2.99 -5.00
N ILE A 236 -5.53 2.08 -4.36
CA ILE A 236 -5.81 1.73 -2.97
C ILE A 236 -4.55 2.02 -2.17
N THR A 237 -4.70 2.87 -1.17
CA THR A 237 -3.60 3.37 -0.36
C THR A 237 -3.70 2.80 1.04
N LEU A 238 -2.62 2.22 1.54
CA LEU A 238 -2.49 1.84 2.95
C LEU A 238 -2.30 3.13 3.76
N GLY A 239 -3.06 3.30 4.85
CA GLY A 239 -2.95 4.50 5.67
C GLY A 239 -1.62 4.61 6.41
N ALA A 240 -1.29 5.82 6.85
CA ALA A 240 -0.21 6.03 7.80
C ALA A 240 -0.70 5.76 9.22
N THR A 241 0.13 5.16 10.07
CA THR A 241 -0.29 4.86 11.45
C THR A 241 -0.10 6.05 12.39
N ALA A 242 0.71 7.02 11.99
CA ALA A 242 0.98 8.22 12.81
C ALA A 242 1.44 9.38 11.92
N PRO A 243 1.15 10.62 12.34
CA PRO A 243 1.75 11.77 11.66
C PRO A 243 3.26 11.83 11.96
N ALA A 244 4.01 12.48 11.07
CA ALA A 244 5.46 12.62 11.22
C ALA A 244 5.90 14.01 10.78
N THR A 245 7.12 14.40 11.20
CA THR A 245 7.68 15.70 10.83
C THR A 245 8.50 15.66 9.55
N THR A 246 8.74 14.47 9.01
CA THR A 246 9.48 14.32 7.75
C THR A 246 8.80 13.24 6.91
N TRP A 247 8.68 13.52 5.60
CA TRP A 247 8.13 12.57 4.62
C TRP A 247 8.98 12.61 3.35
N TYR A 248 9.01 11.49 2.63
CA TYR A 248 9.79 11.36 1.41
C TYR A 248 8.98 10.66 0.33
N PHE A 249 9.21 11.10 -0.93
CA PHE A 249 8.72 10.45 -2.15
C PHE A 249 9.88 10.41 -3.14
N ALA A 250 10.20 9.23 -3.66
CA ALA A 250 11.27 9.10 -4.66
C ALA A 250 10.74 9.29 -6.08
N GLU A 251 9.47 8.96 -6.32
CA GLU A 251 8.86 9.11 -7.64
C GLU A 251 8.12 10.43 -7.73
N GLY A 252 8.05 10.98 -8.93
CA GLY A 252 7.27 12.16 -9.26
C GLY A 252 7.66 12.68 -10.63
N THR A 253 6.70 13.26 -11.34
CA THR A 253 6.98 13.83 -12.66
C THR A 253 5.90 14.81 -13.09
N THR A 254 6.35 15.91 -13.70
CA THR A 254 5.47 16.89 -14.33
C THR A 254 5.56 16.82 -15.86
N ARG A 255 5.98 15.68 -16.41
CA ARG A 255 6.04 15.48 -17.87
C ARG A 255 4.66 15.65 -18.48
N SER A 256 4.64 15.95 -19.77
CA SER A 256 3.38 16.04 -20.51
C SER A 256 2.49 14.83 -20.22
N ASN A 257 1.21 15.10 -19.98
CA ASN A 257 0.19 14.07 -19.63
C ASN A 257 0.42 13.41 -18.27
N PHE A 258 1.08 14.12 -17.36
CA PHE A 258 1.11 13.78 -15.94
C PHE A 258 0.66 15.00 -15.13
N ASP A 259 -0.25 14.77 -14.20
CA ASP A 259 -0.65 15.77 -13.20
C ASP A 259 -0.26 15.21 -11.84
N GLU A 260 0.70 15.85 -11.20
CA GLU A 260 1.19 15.44 -9.88
C GLU A 260 0.71 16.41 -8.81
N TRP A 261 0.22 15.87 -7.73
CA TRP A 261 -0.26 16.62 -6.58
C TRP A 261 0.43 16.17 -5.32
N LEU A 262 0.51 17.06 -4.34
CA LEU A 262 0.96 16.71 -2.98
C LEU A 262 -0.12 17.15 -2.02
N CYS A 263 -0.64 16.22 -1.23
CA CYS A 263 -1.69 16.47 -0.24
C CYS A 263 -1.09 16.36 1.15
N LEU A 264 -1.24 17.42 1.93
CA LEU A 264 -0.74 17.48 3.31
C LEU A 264 -1.93 17.63 4.24
N ALA A 265 -1.97 16.82 5.30
CA ALA A 265 -3.01 16.95 6.32
C ALA A 265 -2.34 17.18 7.68
N ASN A 266 -2.82 18.19 8.38
CA ASN A 266 -2.38 18.53 9.72
C ASN A 266 -3.46 18.13 10.71
N PRO A 267 -3.36 16.94 11.32
CA PRO A 267 -4.38 16.53 12.28
C PRO A 267 -4.21 17.16 13.66
N GLY A 268 -3.19 17.98 13.84
CA GLY A 268 -2.85 18.60 15.12
C GLY A 268 -3.68 19.84 15.43
N THR A 269 -3.37 20.45 16.56
CA THR A 269 -4.08 21.63 17.07
C THR A 269 -3.32 22.94 16.86
N GLU A 270 -2.15 22.88 16.23
CA GLU A 270 -1.31 24.06 15.92
C GLU A 270 -0.99 24.06 14.44
N ASP A 271 -0.87 25.24 13.85
CA ASP A 271 -0.46 25.39 12.45
C ASP A 271 0.93 24.79 12.24
N ALA A 272 1.15 24.11 11.12
CA ALA A 272 2.42 23.51 10.75
C ALA A 272 3.11 24.35 9.68
N LYS A 273 4.41 24.59 9.83
CA LYS A 273 5.26 25.23 8.83
C LYS A 273 6.04 24.15 8.12
N VAL A 274 5.87 24.13 6.80
CA VAL A 274 6.33 22.99 6.01
C VAL A 274 7.24 23.47 4.86
N UNK A 275 8.47 22.67 4.48
CA UNK A 275 9.31 22.76 3.65
C UNK A 275 9.23 21.78 2.88
N ILE A 276 9.06 22.02 1.69
CA ILE A 276 9.12 20.99 0.65
C ILE A 276 10.38 21.21 -0.17
N ILE A 277 11.22 20.21 -0.23
CA ILE A 277 12.45 20.22 -1.03
C ILE A 277 12.20 19.34 -2.24
N TYR A 278 12.31 19.90 -3.43
CA TYR A 278 12.14 19.22 -4.70
C TYR A 278 13.52 18.85 -5.26
N HIS A 279 13.85 17.55 -5.24
CA HIS A 279 15.09 17.01 -5.81
C HIS A 279 14.83 16.69 -7.29
N LYS A 280 15.31 17.55 -8.17
CA LYS A 280 15.00 17.49 -9.61
C LYS A 280 16.05 16.71 -10.37
N ALA A 281 15.65 15.75 -11.19
CA ALA A 281 16.57 15.00 -12.02
C ALA A 281 17.27 15.95 -13.01
N GLY A 282 18.59 15.98 -12.97
CA GLY A 282 19.38 16.75 -13.92
C GLY A 282 19.35 18.28 -13.73
N ALA A 283 18.83 18.75 -12.60
CA ALA A 283 18.75 20.21 -12.33
C ALA A 283 18.95 20.46 -10.84
N ALA A 284 19.18 21.72 -10.49
CA ALA A 284 19.35 22.09 -9.08
C ALA A 284 18.02 21.96 -8.33
N ASP A 285 18.10 21.54 -7.08
CA ASP A 285 16.95 21.47 -6.19
C ASP A 285 16.28 22.82 -6.02
N SER A 286 15.02 22.80 -5.62
CA SER A 286 14.30 24.02 -5.26
C SER A 286 13.41 23.77 -4.05
N ASP A 287 13.12 24.84 -3.32
CA ASP A 287 12.39 24.78 -2.06
C ASP A 287 11.08 25.53 -2.16
N GLN A 288 10.08 25.06 -1.43
CA GLN A 288 8.81 25.75 -1.25
C GLN A 288 8.44 25.73 0.23
N TYR A 289 8.02 26.87 0.75
CA TYR A 289 7.58 27.00 2.15
C TYR A 289 6.09 27.29 2.18
N ILE A 290 5.35 26.52 2.97
CA ILE A 290 3.89 26.72 3.09
C ILE A 290 3.46 26.50 4.53
N ASP A 291 2.30 27.03 4.88
CA ASP A 291 1.63 26.79 6.15
C ASP A 291 0.48 25.81 5.92
N VAL A 292 0.35 24.81 6.80
CA VAL A 292 -0.80 23.89 6.82
C VAL A 292 -1.52 24.14 8.15
N PRO A 293 -2.65 24.86 8.12
CA PRO A 293 -3.31 25.22 9.39
C PRO A 293 -3.79 24.01 10.17
N ALA A 294 -3.96 24.19 11.46
CA ALA A 294 -4.43 23.15 12.39
C ALA A 294 -5.76 22.56 11.92
N ALA A 295 -5.90 21.25 12.02
CA ALA A 295 -7.11 20.51 11.66
C ALA A 295 -7.55 20.77 10.21
N ARG A 296 -6.58 20.90 9.28
CA ARG A 296 -6.87 21.13 7.86
C ARG A 296 -6.00 20.28 6.95
N ARG A 297 -6.44 20.22 5.70
CA ARG A 297 -5.61 19.68 4.63
C ARG A 297 -5.24 20.78 3.63
N ARG A 298 -4.16 20.56 2.91
CA ARG A 298 -3.68 21.47 1.87
C ARG A 298 -3.20 20.65 0.68
N THR A 299 -3.61 21.09 -0.52
CA THR A 299 -3.22 20.41 -1.77
C THR A 299 -2.33 21.34 -2.58
N ILE A 300 -1.21 20.81 -3.06
CA ILE A 300 -0.22 21.54 -3.87
C ILE A 300 -0.23 20.92 -5.27
N ASP A 301 -0.35 21.78 -6.27
CA ASP A 301 -0.22 21.40 -7.69
C ASP A 301 1.27 21.46 -8.03
N VAL A 302 1.92 20.27 -8.08
CA VAL A 302 3.36 20.20 -8.30
C VAL A 302 3.73 20.71 -9.70
N ASN A 303 2.86 20.44 -10.70
CA ASN A 303 3.09 20.93 -12.06
C ASN A 303 3.12 22.47 -12.09
N ALA A 304 2.23 23.12 -11.32
CA ALA A 304 2.21 24.58 -11.26
C ALA A 304 3.44 25.14 -10.57
N VAL A 305 3.98 24.42 -9.58
CA VAL A 305 5.17 24.86 -8.84
C VAL A 305 6.44 24.72 -9.67
N LEU A 306 6.64 23.55 -10.30
CA LEU A 306 7.90 23.22 -10.94
C LEU A 306 7.94 23.53 -12.43
N GLY A 307 6.77 23.68 -13.07
CA GLY A 307 6.67 23.77 -14.52
C GLY A 307 6.73 22.38 -15.15
N PRO A 308 6.67 22.30 -16.49
CA PRO A 308 6.60 21.03 -17.18
C PRO A 308 7.96 20.33 -17.31
N GLU A 309 7.89 19.04 -17.59
CA GLU A 309 9.03 18.20 -18.00
C GLU A 309 10.10 18.03 -16.90
N VAL A 310 9.67 17.95 -15.63
CA VAL A 310 10.58 17.72 -14.50
C VAL A 310 10.28 16.36 -13.88
N ASP A 311 11.29 15.48 -13.78
CA ASP A 311 11.22 14.31 -12.93
C ASP A 311 11.73 14.73 -11.55
N VAL A 312 11.02 14.38 -10.51
CA VAL A 312 11.24 14.96 -9.18
C VAL A 312 11.03 13.93 -8.07
N ALA A 313 11.85 14.04 -7.03
CA ALA A 313 11.60 13.40 -5.75
C ALA A 313 11.35 14.53 -4.74
N MET A 314 10.65 14.22 -3.66
CA MET A 314 10.32 15.23 -2.67
C MET A 314 10.77 14.80 -1.27
N LYS A 315 11.32 15.77 -0.53
CA LYS A 315 11.47 15.67 0.91
C LYS A 315 10.62 16.76 1.54
N ILE A 316 9.79 16.39 2.48
CA ILE A 316 8.89 17.31 3.19
C ILE A 316 9.32 17.36 4.65
N ASP A 317 9.73 18.51 5.15
CA ASP A 317 10.07 18.72 6.55
C ASP A 317 9.06 19.69 7.17
N SER A 318 8.58 19.39 8.36
CA SER A 318 7.55 20.19 9.04
C SER A 318 7.91 20.37 10.50
N ASP A 319 7.58 21.53 11.07
CA ASP A 319 7.79 21.78 12.50
C ASP A 319 6.75 21.09 13.40
N LYS A 320 5.66 20.61 12.81
CA LYS A 320 4.64 19.83 13.51
C LYS A 320 4.39 18.55 12.73
N ALA A 321 3.96 17.51 13.42
CA ALA A 321 3.71 16.23 12.75
C ALA A 321 2.46 16.32 11.85
N ILE A 322 2.63 15.97 10.58
CA ILE A 322 1.61 16.01 9.53
C ILE A 322 1.57 14.66 8.80
N ILE A 323 0.63 14.52 7.86
CA ILE A 323 0.56 13.38 6.92
C ILE A 323 0.80 13.93 5.52
N ALA A 324 1.52 13.16 4.69
CA ALA A 324 1.77 13.53 3.29
C ALA A 324 1.41 12.38 2.36
N GLU A 325 0.64 12.68 1.31
CA GLU A 325 0.27 11.76 0.23
C GLU A 325 0.53 12.42 -1.11
N ARG A 326 0.82 11.60 -2.13
CA ARG A 326 1.12 12.11 -3.47
C ARG A 326 0.23 11.40 -4.50
N PRO A 327 -0.89 12.00 -4.89
CA PRO A 327 -1.65 11.50 -6.04
C PRO A 327 -1.01 11.92 -7.35
N MET A 328 -1.07 11.04 -8.34
CA MET A 328 -0.58 11.31 -9.68
C MET A 328 -1.55 10.70 -10.70
N TYR A 329 -1.93 11.50 -11.70
CA TYR A 329 -2.85 11.10 -12.77
C TYR A 329 -2.15 11.26 -14.11
N PHE A 330 -2.41 10.35 -15.07
CA PHE A 330 -1.60 10.36 -16.29
C PHE A 330 -2.27 9.67 -17.49
N ASN A 331 -1.68 9.95 -18.65
CA ASN A 331 -1.79 9.10 -19.82
C ASN A 331 -0.38 8.76 -20.28
N TYR A 332 0.12 7.63 -19.79
CA TYR A 332 1.50 7.21 -19.96
C TYR A 332 1.81 6.98 -21.43
N GLN A 333 2.80 7.73 -21.96
CA GLN A 333 3.24 7.66 -23.35
C GLN A 333 2.10 7.80 -24.37
N ASN A 334 1.03 8.51 -24.01
CA ASN A 334 -0.17 8.69 -24.85
C ASN A 334 -0.87 7.37 -25.18
N LYS A 335 -0.69 6.35 -24.32
CA LYS A 335 -1.31 5.05 -24.61
C LYS A 335 -2.05 4.43 -23.43
N TRP A 336 -1.58 4.62 -22.21
CA TRP A 336 -2.19 3.97 -21.03
C TRP A 336 -2.61 5.02 -20.01
N ASN A 337 -3.91 5.17 -19.84
CA ASN A 337 -4.48 6.05 -18.82
C ASN A 337 -4.32 5.44 -17.44
N GLY A 338 -4.17 6.28 -16.44
CA GLY A 338 -4.16 5.77 -15.09
C GLY A 338 -3.96 6.84 -14.05
N GLY A 339 -3.74 6.37 -12.84
CA GLY A 339 -3.37 7.22 -11.72
C GLY A 339 -3.11 6.37 -10.50
N HIS A 340 -2.39 6.93 -9.57
CA HIS A 340 -2.10 6.26 -8.30
C HIS A 340 -1.91 7.29 -7.20
N ASP A 341 -1.94 6.79 -5.97
CA ASP A 341 -1.78 7.63 -4.81
C ASP A 341 -0.96 6.85 -3.78
N SER A 342 0.00 7.52 -3.17
CA SER A 342 0.90 6.89 -2.20
C SER A 342 1.08 7.79 -0.99
N ILE A 343 0.99 7.21 0.21
CA ILE A 343 1.47 7.88 1.42
C ILE A 343 2.99 7.82 1.39
N GLY A 344 3.64 8.90 1.76
CA GLY A 344 5.10 8.95 1.82
C GLY A 344 5.66 8.04 2.89
N VAL A 345 6.97 7.81 2.85
CA VAL A 345 7.67 7.18 3.98
C VAL A 345 8.29 8.27 4.84
N ASN A 346 8.38 8.02 6.14
CA ASN A 346 8.84 9.04 7.09
C ASN A 346 10.29 8.86 7.54
N SER A 347 10.99 7.89 6.94
CA SER A 347 12.41 7.66 7.22
C SER A 347 13.09 6.99 6.03
N THR A 348 14.39 7.22 5.91
CA THR A 348 15.22 6.50 4.96
C THR A 348 15.53 5.09 5.49
N ALA A 349 15.93 4.19 4.59
CA ALA A 349 16.33 2.85 4.97
C ALA A 349 17.47 2.37 4.06
N THR A 350 18.20 1.37 4.54
CA THR A 350 19.29 0.76 3.79
C THR A 350 18.84 -0.51 3.05
N ASN A 351 17.64 -1.00 3.33
CA ASN A 351 17.09 -2.21 2.68
C ASN A 351 15.65 -1.95 2.30
N TRP A 352 15.33 -2.27 1.03
CA TRP A 352 13.98 -2.13 0.48
C TRP A 352 13.61 -3.39 -0.27
N TYR A 353 12.36 -3.81 -0.19
CA TYR A 353 11.88 -5.03 -0.84
C TYR A 353 10.60 -4.77 -1.61
N PHE A 354 10.52 -5.35 -2.80
CA PHE A 354 9.32 -5.36 -3.64
C PHE A 354 9.06 -6.80 -4.05
N ALA A 355 7.89 -7.32 -3.71
CA ALA A 355 7.51 -8.69 -4.07
C ALA A 355 7.00 -8.76 -5.51
N GLU A 356 6.26 -7.73 -5.93
CA GLU A 356 5.64 -7.72 -7.26
C GLU A 356 6.48 -6.93 -8.24
N GLY A 357 6.38 -7.31 -9.50
CA GLY A 357 6.97 -6.63 -10.63
C GLY A 357 6.89 -7.53 -11.84
N THR A 358 6.81 -6.93 -13.02
CA THR A 358 6.75 -7.72 -14.25
C THR A 358 7.15 -6.89 -15.46
N THR A 359 7.92 -7.54 -16.35
CA THR A 359 8.30 -6.98 -17.65
C THR A 359 7.61 -7.75 -18.79
N ARG A 360 6.51 -8.43 -18.52
CA ARG A 360 5.73 -9.13 -19.55
C ARG A 360 5.17 -8.12 -20.54
N PRO A 361 4.86 -8.57 -21.77
CA PRO A 361 4.23 -7.64 -22.73
C PRO A 361 3.03 -6.93 -22.13
N GLY A 362 2.92 -5.63 -22.36
CA GLY A 362 1.87 -4.80 -21.77
C GLY A 362 2.21 -4.21 -20.42
N PHE A 363 3.45 -4.40 -19.94
CA PHE A 363 3.89 -3.85 -18.65
C PHE A 363 5.22 -3.12 -18.82
N GLU A 364 5.35 -1.97 -18.17
CA GLU A 364 6.61 -1.22 -18.06
C GLU A 364 6.84 -0.91 -16.57
N GLU A 365 7.95 -1.44 -16.07
CA GLU A 365 8.29 -1.34 -14.65
C GLU A 365 9.49 -0.42 -14.45
N TRP A 366 9.38 0.45 -13.45
CA TRP A 366 10.43 1.40 -13.07
C TRP A 366 10.71 1.29 -11.57
N LEU A 367 11.97 1.47 -11.21
CA LEU A 367 12.36 1.72 -9.82
C LEU A 367 12.86 3.15 -9.74
N CYS A 368 12.35 3.88 -8.75
CA CYS A 368 12.75 5.27 -8.51
C CYS A 368 13.43 5.34 -7.16
N LEU A 369 14.67 5.85 -7.16
CA LEU A 369 15.52 5.91 -5.98
C LEU A 369 15.85 7.37 -5.67
N LEU A 370 15.92 7.71 -4.38
CA LEU A 370 16.37 9.02 -3.92
C LEU A 370 17.41 8.84 -2.82
N ASN A 371 18.54 9.51 -2.96
CA ASN A 371 19.50 9.67 -1.87
C ASN A 371 19.30 11.06 -1.27
N PRO A 372 18.52 11.19 -0.17
CA PRO A 372 18.31 12.52 0.41
C PRO A 372 19.43 12.97 1.34
N GLY A 373 20.48 12.16 1.47
CA GLY A 373 21.63 12.46 2.34
C GLY A 373 22.68 13.32 1.67
N ASP A 374 23.75 13.59 2.39
CA ASP A 374 24.82 14.49 1.97
C ASP A 374 26.11 13.77 1.56
N ILE A 375 26.09 12.43 1.49
CA ILE A 375 27.21 11.63 0.99
C ILE A 375 26.70 10.62 -0.04
N ASN A 376 27.60 10.13 -0.89
CA ASN A 376 27.25 9.13 -1.91
C ASN A 376 26.70 7.86 -1.27
N ALA A 377 25.68 7.28 -1.89
CA ALA A 377 25.12 5.99 -1.49
C ALA A 377 25.53 4.94 -2.54
N THR A 378 26.17 3.87 -2.09
CA THR A 378 26.47 2.71 -2.94
C THR A 378 25.29 1.75 -2.83
N VAL A 379 24.65 1.47 -3.97
CA VAL A 379 23.39 0.74 -4.02
C VAL A 379 23.53 -0.52 -4.85
N SER A 380 23.00 -1.63 -4.35
CA SER A 380 22.92 -2.91 -5.08
C SER A 380 21.45 -3.27 -5.22
N VAL A 381 21.02 -3.51 -6.47
CA VAL A 381 19.65 -3.92 -6.79
C VAL A 381 19.70 -5.37 -7.26
N LYS A 382 19.05 -6.26 -6.54
CA LYS A 382 18.98 -7.68 -6.87
C LYS A 382 17.59 -8.02 -7.37
N TYR A 383 17.52 -8.54 -8.58
CA TYR A 383 16.27 -8.98 -9.22
C TYR A 383 16.16 -10.49 -9.10
N THR A 384 15.03 -11.00 -8.64
CA THR A 384 14.74 -12.43 -8.51
C THR A 384 13.55 -12.75 -9.41
N PHE A 385 13.70 -13.74 -10.28
CA PHE A 385 12.71 -14.04 -11.31
C PHE A 385 11.82 -15.23 -10.92
N GLN A 386 10.77 -15.46 -11.71
CA GLN A 386 9.80 -16.54 -11.48
C GLN A 386 10.44 -17.93 -11.45
N ASP A 387 11.60 -18.11 -12.08
CA ASP A 387 12.34 -19.38 -12.08
C ASP A 387 13.44 -19.44 -11.02
N ALA A 388 13.43 -18.49 -10.09
CA ALA A 388 14.40 -18.32 -9.01
C ALA A 388 15.80 -17.93 -9.46
N ASN A 389 16.01 -17.67 -10.75
CA ASN A 389 17.25 -17.06 -11.23
C ASN A 389 17.33 -15.60 -10.76
N THR A 390 18.53 -15.06 -10.69
CA THR A 390 18.74 -13.69 -10.20
C THR A 390 19.66 -12.91 -11.15
N GLN A 391 19.55 -11.59 -11.05
CA GLN A 391 20.44 -10.64 -11.72
C GLN A 391 20.70 -9.50 -10.76
N GLN A 392 21.89 -8.90 -10.81
CA GLN A 392 22.27 -7.81 -9.93
C GLN A 392 22.75 -6.61 -10.73
N GLN A 393 22.43 -5.43 -10.24
CA GLN A 393 22.87 -4.15 -10.80
C GLN A 393 23.39 -3.30 -9.65
N ASP A 394 24.59 -2.73 -9.81
CA ASP A 394 25.18 -1.86 -8.80
C ASP A 394 25.26 -0.44 -9.36
N LEU A 395 25.04 0.55 -8.49
CA LEU A 395 25.10 1.95 -8.88
C LEU A 395 25.46 2.83 -7.68
N VAL A 396 25.81 4.08 -7.96
CA VAL A 396 26.10 5.08 -6.91
C VAL A 396 25.12 6.23 -7.10
N LEU A 397 24.44 6.62 -6.02
CA LEU A 397 23.58 7.80 -5.99
C LEU A 397 24.32 8.93 -5.29
N MET A 398 24.47 10.06 -5.96
CA MET A 398 25.08 11.25 -5.37
C MET A 398 24.13 11.89 -4.35
N PRO A 399 24.65 12.76 -3.47
CA PRO A 399 23.77 13.51 -2.55
C PRO A 399 22.66 14.26 -3.30
N GLY A 400 21.42 14.15 -2.77
CA GLY A 400 20.27 14.79 -3.37
C GLY A 400 19.81 14.17 -4.69
N GLN A 401 20.46 13.10 -5.15
CA GLN A 401 20.18 12.55 -6.47
C GLN A 401 18.93 11.67 -6.46
N ARG A 402 18.03 11.97 -7.41
CA ARG A 402 16.93 11.08 -7.82
C ARG A 402 17.40 10.30 -9.05
N PHE A 403 17.08 9.02 -9.12
CA PHE A 403 17.47 8.18 -10.24
C PHE A 403 16.38 7.16 -10.55
N SER A 404 16.06 6.99 -11.83
CA SER A 404 15.06 6.02 -12.29
C SER A 404 15.75 4.88 -13.06
N ILE A 405 15.36 3.65 -12.76
CA ILE A 405 15.81 2.44 -13.44
C ILE A 405 14.63 1.90 -14.24
N PHE A 406 14.81 1.75 -15.55
CA PHE A 406 13.82 1.09 -16.41
C PHE A 406 14.08 -0.41 -16.34
N VAL A 407 13.31 -1.13 -15.54
CA VAL A 407 13.55 -2.52 -15.22
C VAL A 407 13.49 -3.39 -16.48
N ASN A 408 12.54 -3.12 -17.39
CA ASN A 408 12.42 -3.86 -18.65
C ASN A 408 13.73 -3.88 -19.46
N GLN A 409 14.46 -2.75 -19.45
CA GLN A 409 15.74 -2.66 -20.16
C GLN A 409 16.83 -3.45 -19.44
N VAL A 410 16.82 -3.47 -18.11
CA VAL A 410 17.85 -4.12 -17.32
C VAL A 410 17.73 -5.64 -17.38
N VAL A 411 16.50 -6.17 -17.17
CA VAL A 411 16.31 -7.62 -17.02
C VAL A 411 15.78 -8.29 -18.29
N GLY A 412 15.30 -7.50 -19.26
CA GLY A 412 14.69 -8.02 -20.48
C GLY A 412 13.22 -8.32 -20.31
N PRO A 413 12.54 -8.71 -21.40
CA PRO A 413 11.09 -8.92 -21.38
C PRO A 413 10.68 -10.27 -20.80
N GLY A 414 9.43 -10.39 -20.42
CA GLY A 414 8.83 -11.67 -20.04
C GLY A 414 9.20 -12.18 -18.67
N LYS A 415 9.63 -11.28 -17.77
CA LYS A 415 10.03 -11.66 -16.41
C LYS A 415 8.98 -11.23 -15.40
N ASP A 416 8.68 -12.11 -14.44
CA ASP A 416 8.06 -11.70 -13.18
C ASP A 416 9.22 -11.50 -12.20
N VAL A 417 9.20 -10.38 -11.48
CA VAL A 417 10.41 -9.89 -10.81
C VAL A 417 10.08 -9.49 -9.37
N ALA A 418 10.82 -10.04 -8.41
CA ALA A 418 10.91 -9.46 -7.07
C ALA A 418 12.23 -8.70 -6.98
N VAL A 419 12.28 -7.66 -6.16
CA VAL A 419 13.45 -6.80 -6.06
C VAL A 419 13.86 -6.64 -4.60
N LYS A 420 15.17 -6.78 -4.35
CA LYS A 420 15.79 -6.41 -3.09
C LYS A 420 16.81 -5.32 -3.37
N ILE A 421 16.74 -4.21 -2.64
CA ILE A 421 17.68 -3.11 -2.77
C ILE A 421 18.44 -2.99 -1.46
N GLU A 422 19.77 -2.95 -1.54
CA GLU A 422 20.65 -2.73 -0.39
C GLU A 422 21.50 -1.50 -0.67
N SER A 423 21.67 -0.66 0.35
CA SER A 423 22.45 0.56 0.24
C SER A 423 23.30 0.74 1.50
N ASP A 424 24.49 1.33 1.36
CA ASP A 424 25.32 1.65 2.52
C ASP A 424 24.87 2.94 3.23
N GLN A 425 23.95 3.69 2.60
CA GLN A 425 23.36 4.90 3.19
C GLN A 425 21.84 4.77 3.16
N GLY A 426 21.14 5.52 4.02
CA GLY A 426 19.69 5.55 3.98
C GLY A 426 19.20 6.22 2.69
N ILE A 427 18.42 5.50 1.91
CA ILE A 427 17.81 6.00 0.67
C ILE A 427 16.29 5.79 0.73
N ILE A 428 15.60 6.23 -0.32
CA ILE A 428 14.17 5.99 -0.52
C ILE A 428 14.00 5.22 -1.83
N ALA A 429 13.06 4.27 -1.85
CA ALA A 429 12.79 3.48 -3.06
C ALA A 429 11.29 3.32 -3.30
N GLU A 430 10.87 3.57 -4.54
CA GLU A 430 9.51 3.34 -5.02
C GLU A 430 9.56 2.53 -6.30
N ARG A 431 8.47 1.79 -6.59
CA ARG A 431 8.35 1.05 -7.85
C ARG A 431 7.07 1.47 -8.55
N SER A 432 7.21 1.98 -9.77
CA SER A 432 6.08 2.34 -10.63
C SER A 432 5.89 1.26 -11.69
N MET A 433 4.64 0.93 -11.99
CA MET A 433 4.30 0.04 -13.10
C MET A 433 3.19 0.68 -13.93
N TYR A 434 3.37 0.69 -15.24
CA TYR A 434 2.38 1.17 -16.21
C TYR A 434 1.99 -0.03 -17.07
N PHE A 435 0.71 -0.15 -17.40
CA PHE A 435 0.27 -1.41 -18.02
C PHE A 435 -1.01 -1.29 -18.83
N SER A 436 -1.20 -2.33 -19.67
CA SER A 436 -2.50 -2.70 -20.24
C SER A 436 -2.70 -4.18 -19.95
N TYR A 437 -3.42 -4.48 -18.87
CA TYR A 437 -3.65 -5.84 -18.38
C TYR A 437 -4.60 -6.55 -19.32
N HIS A 438 -4.16 -7.70 -19.86
CA HIS A 438 -4.92 -8.48 -20.87
C HIS A 438 -5.24 -7.65 -22.11
N ASP A 439 -4.44 -6.61 -22.44
CA ASP A 439 -4.72 -5.70 -23.56
C ASP A 439 -6.10 -5.02 -23.46
N ALA A 440 -6.62 -4.84 -22.25
CA ALA A 440 -7.98 -4.35 -22.05
C ALA A 440 -8.12 -3.36 -20.90
N TRP A 441 -7.35 -3.56 -19.81
CA TRP A 441 -7.48 -2.72 -18.62
C TRP A 441 -6.18 -1.94 -18.45
N ASP A 442 -6.20 -0.69 -18.91
CA ASP A 442 -5.05 0.20 -18.81
C ASP A 442 -4.98 0.81 -17.42
N GLY A 443 -3.78 1.02 -16.93
CA GLY A 443 -3.61 1.65 -15.65
C GLY A 443 -2.15 1.82 -15.31
N GLY A 444 -1.93 2.21 -14.06
CA GLY A 444 -0.60 2.27 -13.50
C GLY A 444 -0.67 2.29 -11.99
N SER A 445 0.40 1.88 -11.38
CA SER A 445 0.47 1.73 -9.93
C SER A 445 1.84 2.18 -9.46
N ASN A 446 1.90 2.66 -8.22
CA ASN A 446 3.16 2.99 -7.58
C ASN A 446 3.12 2.48 -6.14
N ALA A 447 4.19 1.82 -5.73
CA ALA A 447 4.31 1.31 -4.37
C ALA A 447 5.62 1.78 -3.75
N MET A 448 5.53 2.25 -2.50
CA MET A 448 6.73 2.39 -1.67
C MET A 448 7.29 0.99 -1.42
N GLY A 449 8.60 0.86 -1.37
CA GLY A 449 9.21 -0.42 -1.00
C GLY A 449 8.90 -0.78 0.44
N CYS A 450 8.97 -2.06 0.74
CA CYS A 450 8.79 -2.55 2.09
C CYS A 450 10.13 -2.48 2.83
N VAL A 451 10.11 -1.90 4.04
CA VAL A 451 11.25 -1.88 4.94
C VAL A 451 10.89 -2.79 6.12
N PRO A 452 11.68 -3.86 6.38
CA PRO A 452 11.36 -4.71 7.53
C PRO A 452 11.53 -3.92 8.83
N PRO A 453 10.73 -4.22 9.84
CA PRO A 453 10.91 -3.58 11.15
C PRO A 453 12.32 -3.88 11.69
N SER A 454 12.87 -2.94 12.42
CA SER A 454 14.16 -3.17 13.09
C SER A 454 13.97 -4.24 14.18
N ASN A 455 14.96 -5.13 14.32
CA ASN A 455 14.95 -6.18 15.33
C ASN A 455 15.12 -5.61 16.73
#